data_847fc9f577fd27097f91d39716266790
#
_entry.id   847fc9f577fd27097f91d39716266790
#
_cell.length_a   1.000
_cell.length_b   1.000
_cell.length_c   1.000
_cell.angle_alpha   90.00
_cell.angle_beta   90.00
_cell.angle_gamma   90.00
#
_symmetry.space_group_name_H-M   'P 1'
#
loop_
_entity.id
_entity.type
_entity.pdbx_description
1 polymer ?
#
loop_
_entity_poly.entity_id
_entity_poly.type
_entity_poly.pdbx_seq_one_letter_code
_entity_poly.pdbx_strand_id
1 'polypeptide(L)'
;MRAQLLLVVLFCLANTGLLLAGEIDQARGLELIQEGNTLVIDVRSAEEFAGGALPGALNITHLQIAEQITSVAPDKNAPVILYCRSGNRSGIAQETLEQLGYTQVINAGALISLQAAQQAALSQ
;
A
#
# COMPACT_ATOMS: atom_id res chain seq x y z
N MET A 1 13.51 23.39 -54.27
CA MET A 1 14.04 22.96 -52.99
C MET A 1 12.87 22.65 -52.07
N ARG A 2 12.65 21.42 -51.80
CA ARG A 2 11.61 20.99 -50.85
C ARG A 2 12.26 20.74 -49.51
N ALA A 3 11.99 21.60 -48.54
CA ALA A 3 12.35 21.33 -47.17
C ALA A 3 11.40 20.22 -46.63
N GLN A 4 11.93 19.05 -46.45
CA GLN A 4 11.21 18.04 -45.68
C GLN A 4 11.27 18.43 -44.21
N LEU A 5 10.16 18.90 -43.68
CA LEU A 5 9.99 19.00 -42.25
C LEU A 5 9.90 17.55 -41.70
N LEU A 6 11.00 17.05 -41.17
CA LEU A 6 10.97 15.89 -40.33
C LEU A 6 10.26 16.30 -39.05
N LEU A 7 8.97 15.97 -38.97
CA LEU A 7 8.24 16.02 -37.72
C LEU A 7 8.78 14.92 -36.85
N VAL A 8 9.77 15.22 -36.03
CA VAL A 8 10.18 14.33 -34.94
C VAL A 8 9.07 14.40 -33.91
N VAL A 9 8.12 13.50 -34.05
CA VAL A 9 7.17 13.25 -32.96
C VAL A 9 7.99 12.66 -31.83
N LEU A 10 8.43 13.54 -30.94
CA LEU A 10 9.00 13.13 -29.67
C LEU A 10 7.87 12.46 -28.88
N PHE A 11 7.79 11.13 -29.00
CA PHE A 11 6.96 10.34 -28.12
C PHE A 11 7.60 10.46 -26.73
N CYS A 12 7.21 11.47 -25.97
CA CYS A 12 7.41 11.45 -24.53
C CYS A 12 6.60 10.27 -24.00
N LEU A 13 7.24 9.11 -23.94
CA LEU A 13 6.82 8.06 -23.03
C LEU A 13 6.94 8.67 -21.65
N ALA A 14 5.90 9.37 -21.22
CA ALA A 14 5.70 9.64 -19.82
C ALA A 14 5.64 8.26 -19.16
N ASN A 15 6.75 7.86 -18.61
CA ASN A 15 6.81 6.69 -17.73
C ASN A 15 6.09 7.09 -16.45
N THR A 16 4.76 7.24 -16.56
CA THR A 16 3.91 7.25 -15.40
C THR A 16 4.07 5.87 -14.81
N GLY A 17 4.84 5.75 -13.73
CA GLY A 17 4.90 4.55 -12.95
C GLY A 17 3.52 4.25 -12.41
N LEU A 18 2.68 3.66 -13.26
CA LEU A 18 1.43 3.06 -12.84
C LEU A 18 1.82 1.88 -11.97
N LEU A 19 1.85 2.11 -10.66
CA LEU A 19 1.82 1.02 -9.69
C LEU A 19 0.53 0.25 -9.99
N LEU A 20 0.68 -0.97 -10.48
CA LEU A 20 -0.46 -1.86 -10.66
C LEU A 20 -1.08 -2.12 -9.29
N ALA A 21 -2.42 -2.13 -9.22
CA ALA A 21 -3.13 -2.51 -8.01
C ALA A 21 -2.57 -3.85 -7.51
N GLY A 22 -2.23 -3.93 -6.22
CA GLY A 22 -1.65 -5.10 -5.60
C GLY A 22 -0.13 -5.15 -5.57
N GLU A 23 0.57 -4.21 -6.20
CA GLU A 23 2.03 -4.15 -6.15
C GLU A 23 2.53 -3.80 -4.75
N ILE A 24 3.53 -4.55 -4.28
CA ILE A 24 4.14 -4.34 -2.96
C ILE A 24 5.11 -3.16 -3.02
N ASP A 25 4.89 -2.18 -2.16
CA ASP A 25 5.82 -1.07 -1.90
C ASP A 25 6.18 -1.04 -0.42
N GLN A 26 7.06 -1.94 -0.02
CA GLN A 26 7.50 -2.07 1.37
C GLN A 26 8.23 -0.82 1.85
N ALA A 27 9.10 -0.24 1.02
CA ALA A 27 9.90 0.92 1.39
C ALA A 27 9.03 2.13 1.75
N ARG A 28 8.02 2.42 0.92
CA ARG A 28 7.08 3.51 1.19
C ARG A 28 6.22 3.21 2.42
N GLY A 29 5.77 1.97 2.57
CA GLY A 29 5.03 1.54 3.75
C GLY A 29 5.82 1.75 5.04
N LEU A 30 7.07 1.31 5.08
CA LEU A 30 7.95 1.50 6.23
C LEU A 30 8.21 2.96 6.55
N GLU A 31 8.46 3.79 5.54
CA GLU A 31 8.67 5.23 5.70
C GLU A 31 7.47 5.88 6.42
N LEU A 32 6.26 5.59 5.96
CA LEU A 32 5.04 6.13 6.56
C LEU A 32 4.77 5.57 7.96
N ILE A 33 5.04 4.31 8.20
CA ILE A 33 4.93 3.70 9.53
C ILE A 33 5.87 4.40 10.52
N GLN A 34 7.09 4.69 10.09
CA GLN A 34 8.10 5.37 10.92
C GLN A 34 7.71 6.82 11.23
N GLU A 35 7.01 7.50 10.34
CA GLU A 35 6.49 8.84 10.58
C GLU A 35 5.40 8.87 11.68
N GLY A 36 4.71 7.77 11.93
CA GLY A 36 3.84 7.58 13.09
C GLY A 36 2.41 8.10 12.97
N ASN A 37 2.04 8.76 11.89
CA ASN A 37 0.72 9.39 11.71
C ASN A 37 -0.16 8.69 10.67
N THR A 38 0.18 7.47 10.31
CA THR A 38 -0.51 6.75 9.24
C THR A 38 -1.26 5.55 9.78
N LEU A 39 -2.46 5.34 9.26
CA LEU A 39 -3.26 4.17 9.58
C LEU A 39 -2.62 2.92 8.97
N VAL A 40 -2.37 1.92 9.79
CA VAL A 40 -1.84 0.61 9.39
C VAL A 40 -2.90 -0.45 9.67
N ILE A 41 -3.26 -1.22 8.65
CA ILE A 41 -4.27 -2.26 8.74
C ILE A 41 -3.66 -3.61 8.38
N ASP A 42 -3.78 -4.54 9.31
CA ASP A 42 -3.52 -5.94 9.10
C ASP A 42 -4.78 -6.58 8.49
N VAL A 43 -4.70 -7.03 7.26
CA VAL A 43 -5.86 -7.59 6.55
C VAL A 43 -5.92 -9.12 6.62
N ARG A 44 -5.13 -9.72 7.52
CA ARG A 44 -5.17 -11.15 7.82
C ARG A 44 -6.39 -11.51 8.68
N SER A 45 -6.57 -12.78 8.94
CA SER A 45 -7.61 -13.23 9.85
C SER A 45 -7.38 -12.73 11.30
N ALA A 46 -8.43 -12.68 12.09
CA ALA A 46 -8.36 -12.32 13.51
C ALA A 46 -7.45 -13.29 14.29
N GLU A 47 -7.45 -14.55 13.93
CA GLU A 47 -6.59 -15.57 14.55
C GLU A 47 -5.11 -15.31 14.25
N GLU A 48 -4.77 -15.02 13.01
CA GLU A 48 -3.39 -14.64 12.64
C GLU A 48 -2.94 -13.37 13.36
N PHE A 49 -3.79 -12.37 13.44
CA PHE A 49 -3.53 -11.12 14.15
C PHE A 49 -3.27 -11.34 15.64
N ALA A 50 -4.06 -12.18 16.28
CA ALA A 50 -3.89 -12.51 17.69
C ALA A 50 -2.57 -13.23 17.99
N GLY A 51 -2.02 -13.93 17.01
CA GLY A 51 -0.72 -14.61 17.10
C GLY A 51 0.50 -13.70 16.91
N GLY A 52 0.30 -12.43 16.58
CA GLY A 52 1.35 -11.43 16.40
C GLY A 52 1.07 -10.52 15.21
N ALA A 53 1.31 -9.22 15.40
CA ALA A 53 1.05 -8.19 14.42
C ALA A 53 2.04 -7.04 14.61
N LEU A 54 2.05 -6.08 13.67
CA LEU A 54 2.79 -4.84 13.86
C LEU A 54 2.17 -4.02 15.00
N PRO A 55 2.98 -3.39 15.86
CA PRO A 55 2.47 -2.51 16.90
C PRO A 55 1.59 -1.40 16.30
N GLY A 56 0.42 -1.19 16.91
CA GLY A 56 -0.52 -0.16 16.50
C GLY A 56 -1.37 -0.49 15.27
N ALA A 57 -1.20 -1.66 14.65
CA ALA A 57 -2.03 -2.06 13.52
C ALA A 57 -3.46 -2.39 13.96
N LEU A 58 -4.43 -1.99 13.15
CA LEU A 58 -5.81 -2.46 13.27
C LEU A 58 -5.98 -3.75 12.48
N ASN A 59 -6.82 -4.64 12.95
CA ASN A 59 -7.19 -5.83 12.21
C ASN A 59 -8.54 -5.64 11.54
N ILE A 60 -8.52 -5.57 10.22
CA ILE A 60 -9.72 -5.58 9.38
C ILE A 60 -9.40 -6.52 8.22
N THR A 61 -10.08 -7.64 8.15
CA THR A 61 -9.78 -8.63 7.10
C THR A 61 -10.04 -8.07 5.70
N HIS A 62 -9.32 -8.58 4.71
CA HIS A 62 -9.51 -8.16 3.33
C HIS A 62 -10.95 -8.38 2.82
N LEU A 63 -11.70 -9.30 3.44
CA LEU A 63 -13.11 -9.56 3.11
C LEU A 63 -14.08 -8.54 3.73
N GLN A 64 -13.67 -7.89 4.81
CA GLN A 64 -14.51 -6.94 5.55
C GLN A 64 -14.14 -5.48 5.29
N ILE A 65 -13.01 -5.24 4.64
CA ILE A 65 -12.45 -3.90 4.55
C ILE A 65 -13.37 -2.91 3.82
N ALA A 66 -14.07 -3.35 2.79
CA ALA A 66 -15.00 -2.50 2.04
C ALA A 66 -16.08 -1.90 2.93
N GLU A 67 -16.59 -2.66 3.89
CA GLU A 67 -17.66 -2.24 4.79
C GLU A 67 -17.16 -1.39 5.96
N GLN A 68 -15.92 -1.62 6.41
CA GLN A 68 -15.41 -1.04 7.65
C GLN A 68 -14.49 0.17 7.44
N ILE A 69 -13.94 0.35 6.25
CA ILE A 69 -12.89 1.35 6.03
C ILE A 69 -13.34 2.79 6.31
N THR A 70 -14.58 3.14 5.97
CA THR A 70 -15.08 4.52 6.14
C THR A 70 -15.11 4.96 7.59
N SER A 71 -15.34 4.04 8.52
CA SER A 71 -15.36 4.36 9.96
C SER A 71 -13.98 4.62 10.55
N VAL A 72 -12.94 4.01 9.99
CA VAL A 72 -11.56 4.15 10.49
C VAL A 72 -10.71 5.11 9.66
N ALA A 73 -11.07 5.33 8.41
CA ALA A 73 -10.40 6.22 7.47
C ALA A 73 -11.42 7.02 6.65
N PRO A 74 -12.11 7.98 7.27
CA PRO A 74 -13.13 8.79 6.57
C PRO A 74 -12.52 9.71 5.50
N ASP A 75 -11.27 10.12 5.64
CA ASP A 75 -10.55 10.91 4.64
C ASP A 75 -9.93 9.98 3.59
N LYS A 76 -10.54 9.96 2.41
CA LYS A 76 -10.08 9.11 1.30
C LYS A 76 -8.73 9.53 0.69
N ASN A 77 -8.24 10.71 1.04
CA ASN A 77 -6.94 11.21 0.57
C ASN A 77 -5.82 10.98 1.58
N ALA A 78 -6.14 10.52 2.78
CA ALA A 78 -5.13 10.16 3.77
C ALA A 78 -4.49 8.82 3.43
N PRO A 79 -3.19 8.64 3.70
CA PRO A 79 -2.51 7.37 3.47
C PRO A 79 -3.09 6.23 4.31
N VAL A 80 -3.24 5.07 3.69
CA VAL A 80 -3.62 3.82 4.35
C VAL A 80 -2.60 2.76 3.98
N ILE A 81 -1.99 2.15 4.98
CA ILE A 81 -1.01 1.09 4.79
C ILE A 81 -1.66 -0.25 5.11
N LEU A 82 -1.54 -1.18 4.19
CA LEU A 82 -2.06 -2.53 4.31
C LEU A 82 -0.91 -3.53 4.31
N TYR A 83 -1.01 -4.57 5.11
CA TYR A 83 -0.12 -5.72 5.02
C TYR A 83 -0.89 -7.01 5.32
N CYS A 84 -0.31 -8.12 4.92
CA CYS A 84 -0.81 -9.45 5.27
C CYS A 84 0.36 -10.42 5.50
N ARG A 85 0.15 -11.71 5.27
CA ARG A 85 1.21 -12.71 5.42
C ARG A 85 2.23 -12.68 4.27
N SER A 86 1.75 -12.50 3.02
CA SER A 86 2.57 -12.58 1.80
C SER A 86 2.48 -11.37 0.90
N GLY A 87 1.54 -10.45 1.15
CA GLY A 87 1.22 -9.32 0.28
C GLY A 87 0.08 -9.58 -0.70
N ASN A 88 -0.44 -10.81 -0.79
CA ASN A 88 -1.51 -11.14 -1.74
C ASN A 88 -2.88 -10.61 -1.28
N ARG A 89 -3.30 -10.92 -0.05
CA ARG A 89 -4.56 -10.41 0.51
C ARG A 89 -4.56 -8.89 0.65
N SER A 90 -3.42 -8.30 1.01
CA SER A 90 -3.27 -6.85 1.06
C SER A 90 -3.32 -6.20 -0.32
N GLY A 91 -2.87 -6.88 -1.37
CA GLY A 91 -3.06 -6.44 -2.75
C GLY A 91 -4.52 -6.41 -3.16
N ILE A 92 -5.29 -7.44 -2.78
CA ILE A 92 -6.74 -7.50 -3.01
C ILE A 92 -7.44 -6.35 -2.25
N ALA A 93 -7.09 -6.14 -1.00
CA ALA A 93 -7.63 -5.06 -0.19
C ALA A 93 -7.30 -3.69 -0.76
N GLN A 94 -6.08 -3.49 -1.25
CA GLN A 94 -5.66 -2.26 -1.92
C GLN A 94 -6.55 -1.95 -3.12
N GLU A 95 -6.77 -2.91 -3.98
CA GLU A 95 -7.65 -2.76 -5.15
C GLU A 95 -9.07 -2.40 -4.72
N THR A 96 -9.60 -3.07 -3.70
CA THR A 96 -10.92 -2.76 -3.14
C THR A 96 -11.01 -1.30 -2.68
N LEU A 97 -10.04 -0.82 -1.94
CA LEU A 97 -10.02 0.56 -1.43
C LEU A 97 -9.86 1.58 -2.55
N GLU A 98 -9.02 1.31 -3.54
CA GLU A 98 -8.87 2.20 -4.70
C GLU A 98 -10.16 2.34 -5.48
N GLN A 99 -10.92 1.25 -5.65
CA GLN A 99 -12.25 1.27 -6.27
C GLN A 99 -13.26 2.10 -5.46
N LEU A 100 -13.07 2.19 -4.14
CA LEU A 100 -13.88 3.03 -3.27
C LEU A 100 -13.45 4.50 -3.23
N GLY A 101 -12.42 4.86 -3.97
CA GLY A 101 -11.94 6.23 -4.10
C GLY A 101 -10.80 6.63 -3.16
N TYR A 102 -10.19 5.67 -2.45
CA TYR A 102 -8.99 5.94 -1.65
C TYR A 102 -7.80 6.17 -2.56
N THR A 103 -7.09 7.29 -2.37
CA THR A 103 -6.07 7.77 -3.32
C THR A 103 -4.65 7.44 -2.93
N GLN A 104 -4.40 7.05 -1.68
CA GLN A 104 -3.06 6.75 -1.17
C GLN A 104 -3.06 5.44 -0.40
N VAL A 105 -3.30 4.35 -1.08
CA VAL A 105 -3.30 3.01 -0.49
C VAL A 105 -1.99 2.31 -0.83
N ILE A 106 -1.30 1.81 0.18
CA ILE A 106 0.00 1.17 0.03
C ILE A 106 -0.09 -0.27 0.51
N ASN A 107 0.26 -1.20 -0.37
CA ASN A 107 0.47 -2.58 0.00
C ASN A 107 1.92 -2.74 0.49
N ALA A 108 2.10 -2.82 1.80
CA ALA A 108 3.42 -2.94 2.40
C ALA A 108 3.97 -4.37 2.41
N GLY A 109 3.18 -5.35 1.99
CA GLY A 109 3.63 -6.72 1.79
C GLY A 109 3.46 -7.64 3.00
N ALA A 110 4.50 -8.37 3.31
CA ALA A 110 4.47 -9.44 4.30
C ALA A 110 4.88 -8.96 5.69
N LEU A 111 4.13 -9.35 6.71
CA LEU A 111 4.44 -9.04 8.11
C LEU A 111 5.89 -9.38 8.49
N ILE A 112 6.35 -10.56 8.13
CA ILE A 112 7.70 -11.00 8.50
C ILE A 112 8.79 -10.12 7.89
N SER A 113 8.59 -9.65 6.66
CA SER A 113 9.51 -8.74 5.99
C SER A 113 9.50 -7.35 6.62
N LEU A 114 8.33 -6.86 7.02
CA LEU A 114 8.18 -5.59 7.71
C LEU A 114 8.85 -5.63 9.09
N GLN A 115 8.66 -6.71 9.83
CA GLN A 115 9.30 -6.90 11.14
C GLN A 115 10.82 -6.97 11.01
N ALA A 116 11.34 -7.69 10.02
CA ALA A 116 12.78 -7.77 9.77
C ALA A 116 13.38 -6.41 9.40
N ALA A 117 12.70 -5.63 8.58
CA ALA A 117 13.14 -4.29 8.20
C ALA A 117 13.12 -3.29 9.38
N GLN A 118 12.11 -3.37 10.23
CA GLN A 118 12.06 -2.58 11.47
C GLN A 118 13.18 -2.96 12.42
N GLN A 119 13.47 -4.24 12.58
CA GLN A 119 14.57 -4.73 13.41
C GLN A 119 15.93 -4.26 12.88
N ALA A 120 16.14 -4.29 11.57
CA ALA A 120 17.35 -3.79 10.94
C ALA A 120 17.55 -2.28 11.17
N ALA A 121 16.49 -1.49 11.12
CA ALA A 121 16.53 -0.05 11.41
C ALA A 121 16.93 0.24 12.86
N LEU A 122 16.50 -0.57 13.82
CA LEU A 122 16.84 -0.42 15.24
C LEU A 122 18.30 -0.82 15.56
N SER A 123 18.94 -1.57 14.66
CA SER A 123 20.33 -2.06 14.86
C SER A 123 21.40 -1.11 14.36
N GLN A 124 21.03 0.03 13.80
CA GLN A 124 21.96 1.04 13.27
C GLN A 124 22.30 2.11 14.29
#